data_1fd7db98c09bc54452faebef749059b3
#
_entry.id   1fd7db98c09bc54452faebef749059b3
#
_cell.length_a   1.000
_cell.length_b   1.000
_cell.length_c   1.000
_cell.angle_alpha   90.00
_cell.angle_beta   90.00
_cell.angle_gamma   90.00
#
_symmetry.space_group_name_H-M   'P 1'
#
loop_
_entity.id
_entity.type
_entity.pdbx_description
1 polymer ?
#
loop_
_entity_poly.entity_id
_entity_poly.type
_entity_poly.pdbx_seq_one_letter_code
_entity_poly.pdbx_strand_id
1 'polypeptide(L)'
;MKRARILTLTTSYADLFGALTPDKLDELGRMLSPVVVFTDPFNVIKGPGRFIAVFEHMFEVMLEPRFHIEDISASDRAGYIKWRMTGYLKKKPDFSIDIVGMSEVTFADDGTLSCHIDHW
;
A
#
# COMPACT_ATOMS: atom_id res chain seq x y z
N MET A 1 8.08 4.88 -18.82
CA MET A 1 9.05 4.33 -17.86
C MET A 1 9.32 2.87 -18.19
N LYS A 2 10.56 2.43 -18.08
CA LYS A 2 10.89 1.03 -18.40
C LYS A 2 10.55 0.10 -17.24
N ARG A 3 10.24 -1.14 -17.60
CA ARG A 3 9.87 -2.21 -16.64
C ARG A 3 10.87 -2.35 -15.48
N ALA A 4 12.17 -2.32 -15.78
CA ALA A 4 13.20 -2.48 -14.75
C ALA A 4 13.13 -1.40 -13.67
N ARG A 5 12.87 -0.15 -14.05
CA ARG A 5 12.71 0.94 -13.10
C ARG A 5 11.41 0.80 -12.30
N ILE A 6 10.33 0.41 -12.96
CA ILE A 6 9.04 0.17 -12.29
C ILE A 6 9.20 -0.95 -11.27
N LEU A 7 9.89 -2.03 -11.62
CA LEU A 7 10.15 -3.13 -10.71
C LEU A 7 10.95 -2.68 -9.48
N THR A 8 11.98 -1.87 -9.67
CA THR A 8 12.78 -1.33 -8.55
C THR A 8 11.93 -0.46 -7.63
N LEU A 9 11.14 0.45 -8.18
CA LEU A 9 10.26 1.32 -7.41
C LEU A 9 9.16 0.52 -6.69
N THR A 10 8.58 -0.46 -7.37
CA THR A 10 7.55 -1.35 -6.81
C THR A 10 8.11 -2.14 -5.63
N THR A 11 9.32 -2.68 -5.77
CA THR A 11 9.99 -3.44 -4.71
C THR A 11 10.23 -2.59 -3.47
N SER A 12 10.74 -1.36 -3.64
CA SER A 12 10.95 -0.43 -2.53
C SER A 12 9.64 -0.09 -1.80
N TYR A 13 8.59 0.13 -2.57
CA TYR A 13 7.25 0.42 -2.04
C TYR A 13 6.69 -0.78 -1.25
N ALA A 14 6.80 -1.98 -1.83
CA ALA A 14 6.36 -3.22 -1.19
C ALA A 14 7.15 -3.52 0.09
N ASP A 15 8.46 -3.30 0.08
CA ASP A 15 9.30 -3.51 1.26
C ASP A 15 8.87 -2.61 2.43
N LEU A 16 8.48 -1.37 2.15
CA LEU A 16 7.96 -0.49 3.17
C LEU A 16 6.65 -1.03 3.77
N PHE A 17 5.72 -1.49 2.93
CA PHE A 17 4.47 -2.07 3.39
C PHE A 17 4.68 -3.34 4.21
N GLY A 18 5.60 -4.18 3.81
CA GLY A 18 5.94 -5.40 4.57
C GLY A 18 6.53 -5.12 5.95
N ALA A 19 7.02 -3.91 6.18
CA ALA A 19 7.62 -3.47 7.44
C ALA A 19 6.87 -2.31 8.08
N LEU A 20 5.64 -2.01 7.64
CA LEU A 20 4.91 -0.81 8.04
C LEU A 20 4.55 -0.82 9.52
N THR A 21 4.87 0.28 10.19
CA THR A 21 4.51 0.59 11.57
C THR A 21 4.05 2.05 11.62
N PRO A 22 3.35 2.49 12.69
CA PRO A 22 2.89 3.89 12.77
C PRO A 22 4.00 4.93 12.59
N ASP A 23 5.20 4.67 13.08
CA ASP A 23 6.35 5.57 12.96
C ASP A 23 6.95 5.62 11.54
N LYS A 24 6.55 4.71 10.65
CA LYS A 24 6.99 4.70 9.25
C LYS A 24 6.01 5.38 8.29
N LEU A 25 4.91 5.92 8.79
CA LEU A 25 3.94 6.61 7.94
C LEU A 25 4.52 7.88 7.28
N ASP A 26 5.45 8.57 7.94
CA ASP A 26 6.15 9.70 7.34
C ASP A 26 6.99 9.26 6.14
N GLU A 27 7.64 8.11 6.25
CA GLU A 27 8.43 7.52 5.17
C GLU A 27 7.53 7.15 3.98
N LEU A 28 6.37 6.56 4.26
CA LEU A 28 5.36 6.29 3.23
C LEU A 28 4.92 7.59 2.55
N GLY A 29 4.63 8.63 3.32
CA GLY A 29 4.22 9.93 2.79
C GLY A 29 5.23 10.53 1.80
N ARG A 30 6.51 10.35 2.04
CA ARG A 30 7.57 10.85 1.16
C ARG A 30 7.65 10.11 -0.19
N MET A 31 7.08 8.92 -0.27
CA MET A 31 7.01 8.16 -1.52
C MET A 31 5.85 8.59 -2.42
N LEU A 32 4.91 9.40 -1.93
CA LEU A 32 3.67 9.72 -2.62
C LEU A 32 3.79 10.99 -3.45
N SER A 33 3.25 10.95 -4.67
CA SER A 33 3.05 12.16 -5.49
C SER A 33 2.03 13.08 -4.82
N PRO A 34 2.16 14.43 -4.97
CA PRO A 34 1.12 15.35 -4.48
C PRO A 34 -0.27 15.11 -5.05
N VAL A 35 -0.35 14.42 -6.20
CA VAL A 35 -1.63 14.11 -6.87
C VAL A 35 -1.96 12.62 -6.82
N VAL A 36 -1.41 11.89 -5.87
CA VAL A 36 -1.63 10.45 -5.73
C VAL A 36 -3.12 10.12 -5.57
N VAL A 37 -3.53 9.02 -6.18
CA VAL A 37 -4.89 8.46 -6.03
C VAL A 37 -4.78 7.03 -5.52
N PHE A 38 -5.51 6.74 -4.46
CA PHE A 38 -5.69 5.40 -3.91
C PHE A 38 -7.11 4.93 -4.20
N THR A 39 -7.25 3.75 -4.76
CA THR A 39 -8.55 3.14 -5.06
C THR A 39 -8.62 1.73 -4.48
N ASP A 40 -9.72 1.42 -3.82
CA ASP A 40 -10.07 0.05 -3.43
C ASP A 40 -11.50 -0.25 -3.89
N PRO A 41 -12.07 -1.44 -3.63
CA PRO A 41 -13.42 -1.77 -4.10
C PRO A 41 -14.53 -0.83 -3.63
N PHE A 42 -14.29 -0.04 -2.60
CA PHE A 42 -15.30 0.84 -1.99
C PHE A 42 -14.99 2.32 -2.07
N ASN A 43 -13.72 2.69 -2.29
CA ASN A 43 -13.26 4.07 -2.13
C ASN A 43 -12.37 4.54 -3.28
N VAL A 44 -12.45 5.84 -3.56
CA VAL A 44 -11.46 6.58 -4.33
C VAL A 44 -10.96 7.72 -3.45
N ILE A 45 -9.67 7.72 -3.12
CA ILE A 45 -9.07 8.63 -2.16
C ILE A 45 -7.98 9.43 -2.87
N LYS A 46 -8.05 10.75 -2.81
CA LYS A 46 -7.14 11.65 -3.52
C LYS A 46 -6.27 12.43 -2.54
N GLY A 47 -4.98 12.45 -2.84
CA GLY A 47 -3.98 13.22 -2.12
C GLY A 47 -3.25 12.46 -1.02
N PRO A 48 -2.01 12.90 -0.70
CA PRO A 48 -1.14 12.18 0.26
C PRO A 48 -1.72 12.14 1.67
N GLY A 49 -2.31 13.23 2.15
CA GLY A 49 -2.85 13.30 3.50
C GLY A 49 -3.96 12.30 3.75
N ARG A 50 -4.88 12.19 2.80
CA ARG A 50 -5.98 11.21 2.90
C ARG A 50 -5.49 9.78 2.71
N PHE A 51 -4.48 9.58 1.86
CA PHE A 51 -3.85 8.28 1.69
C PHE A 51 -3.26 7.79 3.01
N ILE A 52 -2.46 8.63 3.67
CA ILE A 52 -1.86 8.30 4.97
C ILE A 52 -2.93 8.07 6.04
N ALA A 53 -4.00 8.85 6.03
CA ALA A 53 -5.10 8.70 7.00
C ALA A 53 -5.74 7.32 6.97
N VAL A 54 -5.79 6.64 5.82
CA VAL A 54 -6.27 5.26 5.71
C VAL A 54 -5.46 4.34 6.62
N PHE A 55 -4.14 4.46 6.59
CA PHE A 55 -3.26 3.59 7.38
C PHE A 55 -3.16 4.01 8.84
N GLU A 56 -3.24 5.32 9.12
CA GLU A 56 -3.40 5.80 10.51
C GLU A 56 -4.63 5.17 11.17
N HIS A 57 -5.75 5.18 10.45
CA HIS A 57 -7.00 4.58 10.93
C HIS A 57 -6.85 3.06 11.14
N MET A 58 -6.19 2.38 10.21
CA MET A 58 -5.91 0.94 10.35
C MET A 58 -5.18 0.65 11.66
N PHE A 59 -4.14 1.41 11.99
CA PHE A 59 -3.37 1.23 13.23
C PHE A 59 -4.19 1.58 14.47
N GLU A 60 -5.17 2.48 14.36
CA GLU A 60 -6.06 2.81 15.47
C GLU A 60 -7.03 1.69 15.81
N VAL A 61 -7.53 0.98 14.80
CA VAL A 61 -8.61 -0.01 14.97
C VAL A 61 -8.15 -1.45 15.01
N MET A 62 -6.92 -1.73 14.63
CA MET A 62 -6.39 -3.08 14.54
C MET A 62 -5.26 -3.35 15.53
N LEU A 63 -5.21 -4.58 16.03
CA LEU A 63 -4.08 -5.16 16.73
C LEU A 63 -3.24 -5.96 15.74
N GLU A 64 -1.92 -5.73 15.78
CA GLU A 64 -0.94 -6.47 14.97
C GLU A 64 -1.28 -6.52 13.47
N PRO A 65 -1.66 -5.38 12.85
CA PRO A 65 -1.88 -5.39 11.41
C PRO A 65 -0.57 -5.63 10.68
N ARG A 66 -0.56 -6.59 9.75
CA ARG A 66 0.61 -6.94 8.96
C ARG A 66 0.27 -7.16 7.50
N PHE A 67 1.12 -6.62 6.63
CA PHE A 67 1.12 -6.96 5.22
C PHE A 67 2.24 -7.95 4.94
N HIS A 68 1.87 -9.14 4.47
CA HIS A 68 2.83 -10.15 4.02
C HIS A 68 2.94 -10.04 2.51
N ILE A 69 4.11 -9.64 2.03
CA ILE A 69 4.35 -9.49 0.59
C ILE A 69 4.69 -10.87 0.03
N GLU A 70 3.84 -11.37 -0.86
CA GLU A 70 3.94 -12.72 -1.39
C GLU A 70 4.60 -12.77 -2.75
N ASP A 71 4.37 -11.75 -3.60
CA ASP A 71 4.94 -11.71 -4.94
C ASP A 71 4.98 -10.28 -5.47
N ILE A 72 5.95 -9.99 -6.31
CA ILE A 72 6.12 -8.67 -6.94
C ILE A 72 6.43 -8.90 -8.42
N SER A 73 5.76 -8.13 -9.28
CA SER A 73 6.00 -8.17 -10.72
C SER A 73 5.85 -6.76 -11.30
N ALA A 74 6.27 -6.59 -12.53
CA ALA A 74 6.13 -5.32 -13.24
C ALA A 74 6.00 -5.53 -14.73
N SER A 75 5.33 -4.59 -15.37
CA SER A 75 5.30 -4.39 -16.81
C SER A 75 5.90 -3.03 -17.13
N ASP A 76 5.85 -2.61 -18.40
CA ASP A 76 6.23 -1.26 -18.81
C ASP A 76 5.20 -0.20 -18.36
N ARG A 77 4.08 -0.59 -17.78
CA ARG A 77 3.00 0.30 -17.38
C ARG A 77 2.82 0.42 -15.88
N ALA A 78 3.01 -0.69 -15.13
CA ALA A 78 2.68 -0.71 -13.71
C ALA A 78 3.48 -1.77 -12.98
N GLY A 79 3.56 -1.61 -11.65
CA GLY A 79 3.99 -2.66 -10.73
C GLY A 79 2.81 -3.38 -10.14
N TYR A 80 3.02 -4.63 -9.73
CA TYR A 80 2.00 -5.48 -9.15
C TYR A 80 2.56 -6.15 -7.91
N ILE A 81 1.79 -6.08 -6.82
CA ILE A 81 2.19 -6.65 -5.53
C ILE A 81 1.08 -7.56 -5.06
N LYS A 82 1.38 -8.84 -4.91
CA LYS A 82 0.46 -9.76 -4.26
C LYS A 82 0.76 -9.77 -2.77
N TRP A 83 -0.26 -9.63 -1.94
CA TRP A 83 -0.11 -9.52 -0.49
C TRP A 83 -1.22 -10.25 0.24
N ARG A 84 -0.93 -10.53 1.51
CA ARG A 84 -1.88 -11.03 2.48
C ARG A 84 -1.85 -10.10 3.69
N MET A 85 -2.98 -9.60 4.11
CA MET A 85 -3.09 -8.75 5.30
C MET A 85 -3.74 -9.51 6.42
N THR A 86 -3.07 -9.55 7.57
CA THR A 86 -3.54 -10.23 8.78
C THR A 86 -3.58 -9.28 9.96
N GLY A 87 -4.40 -9.60 10.95
CA GLY A 87 -4.51 -8.83 12.18
C GLY A 87 -5.81 -9.14 12.91
N TYR A 88 -6.08 -8.33 13.93
CA TYR A 88 -7.27 -8.46 14.78
C TYR A 88 -7.93 -7.11 14.96
N LEU A 89 -9.24 -7.09 15.20
CA LEU A 89 -9.92 -5.85 15.58
C LEU A 89 -9.76 -5.60 17.07
N LYS A 90 -9.36 -4.39 17.46
CA LYS A 90 -9.20 -4.01 18.89
C LYS A 90 -10.50 -4.19 19.69
N LYS A 91 -11.64 -3.86 19.07
CA LYS A 91 -12.97 -3.96 19.71
C LYS A 91 -13.51 -5.39 19.75
N LYS A 92 -12.96 -6.27 18.93
CA LYS A 92 -13.33 -7.70 18.87
C LYS A 92 -12.07 -8.53 18.66
N PRO A 93 -11.24 -8.72 19.71
CA PRO A 93 -9.94 -9.40 19.55
C PRO A 93 -10.05 -10.85 19.06
N ASP A 94 -11.22 -11.48 19.24
CA ASP A 94 -11.49 -12.83 18.74
C ASP A 94 -11.71 -12.85 17.21
N PHE A 95 -11.96 -11.68 16.61
CA PHE A 95 -12.17 -11.56 15.18
C PHE A 95 -10.84 -11.33 14.49
N SER A 96 -10.33 -12.39 13.85
CA SER A 96 -9.13 -12.29 13.02
C SER A 96 -9.48 -11.82 11.62
N ILE A 97 -8.62 -10.96 11.07
CA ILE A 97 -8.70 -10.52 9.68
C ILE A 97 -7.60 -11.23 8.91
N ASP A 98 -7.97 -11.78 7.76
CA ASP A 98 -7.07 -12.48 6.87
C ASP A 98 -7.56 -12.28 5.44
N ILE A 99 -6.95 -11.32 4.73
CA ILE A 99 -7.38 -10.89 3.41
C ILE A 99 -6.22 -11.05 2.44
N VAL A 100 -6.47 -11.71 1.32
CA VAL A 100 -5.54 -11.80 0.19
C VAL A 100 -5.97 -10.79 -0.86
N GLY A 101 -5.01 -10.04 -1.37
CA GLY A 101 -5.28 -9.05 -2.41
C GLY A 101 -4.08 -8.81 -3.30
N MET A 102 -4.27 -7.92 -4.26
CA MET A 102 -3.24 -7.49 -5.18
C MET A 102 -3.34 -5.98 -5.38
N SER A 103 -2.20 -5.32 -5.33
CA SER A 103 -2.11 -3.90 -5.64
C SER A 103 -1.50 -3.69 -7.01
N GLU A 104 -2.08 -2.76 -7.76
CA GLU A 104 -1.54 -2.24 -8.99
C GLU A 104 -1.02 -0.83 -8.71
N VAL A 105 0.27 -0.57 -8.98
CA VAL A 105 0.91 0.71 -8.64
C VAL A 105 1.54 1.34 -9.89
N THR A 106 1.37 2.66 -10.02
CA THR A 106 2.01 3.44 -11.07
C THR A 106 2.79 4.59 -10.47
N PHE A 107 3.84 5.02 -11.15
CA PHE A 107 4.78 6.02 -10.65
C PHE A 107 4.89 7.20 -11.61
N ALA A 108 5.05 8.39 -11.05
CA ALA A 108 5.39 9.59 -11.80
C ALA A 108 6.85 9.52 -12.27
N ASP A 109 7.24 10.38 -13.20
CA ASP A 109 8.59 10.39 -13.76
C ASP A 109 9.69 10.60 -12.70
N ASP A 110 9.37 11.31 -11.62
CA ASP A 110 10.28 11.55 -10.51
C ASP A 110 10.40 10.34 -9.54
N GLY A 111 9.67 9.27 -9.81
CA GLY A 111 9.68 8.06 -9.00
C GLY A 111 8.68 8.04 -7.85
N THR A 112 7.90 9.10 -7.65
CA THR A 112 6.84 9.09 -6.64
C THR A 112 5.63 8.30 -7.12
N LEU A 113 4.90 7.70 -6.17
CA LEU A 113 3.71 6.92 -6.46
C LEU A 113 2.57 7.83 -6.91
N SER A 114 2.04 7.60 -8.10
CA SER A 114 0.92 8.37 -8.66
C SER A 114 -0.42 7.70 -8.48
N CYS A 115 -0.46 6.38 -8.44
CA CYS A 115 -1.70 5.63 -8.30
C CYS A 115 -1.46 4.28 -7.61
N HIS A 116 -2.38 3.92 -6.73
CA HIS A 116 -2.39 2.64 -6.05
C HIS A 116 -3.82 2.09 -6.09
N ILE A 117 -4.01 0.96 -6.72
CA ILE A 117 -5.32 0.32 -6.83
C ILE A 117 -5.26 -1.04 -6.13
N ASP A 118 -6.09 -1.24 -5.12
CA ASP A 118 -6.22 -2.51 -4.43
C ASP A 118 -7.35 -3.34 -5.02
N HIS A 119 -7.03 -4.57 -5.35
CA HIS A 119 -7.98 -5.59 -5.82
C HIS A 119 -8.06 -6.70 -4.76
N TRP A 120 -9.21 -6.78 -4.12
CA TRP A 120 -9.48 -7.84 -3.13
C TRP A 120 -10.96 -8.14 -2.95
#